data_6f341c6bc4d2bbbf8d307654f769eb1c
#
_entry.id   6f341c6bc4d2bbbf8d307654f769eb1c
#
_cell.length_a   1.000
_cell.length_b   1.000
_cell.length_c   1.000
_cell.angle_alpha   90.00
_cell.angle_beta   90.00
_cell.angle_gamma   90.00
#
_symmetry.space_group_name_H-M   'P 1'
#
loop_
_entity.id
_entity.type
_entity.pdbx_description
1 polymer ?
#
loop_
_entity_poly.entity_id
_entity_poly.type
_entity_poly.pdbx_seq_one_letter_code
_entity_poly.pdbx_strand_id
1 'polypeptide(L)'
;MLNAHLHLLHLACGTLCLHAVALRFPADGRVVVLLGGHGAGKSLVALALVRRGWRVLAGDVALVDLSEADQRPRVLGGTAGFLARRGPTLRWFPDLALPPPGGDRVDLGHVPGLRESAPVEAGPVAVAVLVDVDGDPVAGAGAVEVLDAHTAATVWWRASGHLLERLLDDSPVVLRQFEDGPAATHRQDRVRALARALPLHTAWGAPDVIAGRVLDLAASSTPAQSMEVR
;
A
#
# COMPACT_ATOMS: atom_id res chain seq x y z
N MET A 1 14.23 -16.30 4.53
CA MET A 1 13.67 -17.10 5.64
C MET A 1 12.99 -16.23 6.70
N LEU A 2 13.65 -15.24 7.32
CA LEU A 2 13.04 -14.40 8.37
C LEU A 2 11.70 -13.79 7.97
N ASN A 3 11.61 -13.17 6.78
CA ASN A 3 10.40 -12.51 6.29
C ASN A 3 9.19 -13.44 6.17
N ALA A 4 9.41 -14.71 5.80
CA ALA A 4 8.32 -15.69 5.72
C ALA A 4 7.81 -16.09 7.10
N HIS A 5 8.70 -16.27 8.08
CA HIS A 5 8.29 -16.55 9.46
C HIS A 5 7.52 -15.38 10.05
N LEU A 6 7.96 -14.13 9.81
CA LEU A 6 7.22 -12.93 10.22
C LEU A 6 5.83 -12.87 9.56
N HIS A 7 5.75 -13.20 8.25
CA HIS A 7 4.47 -13.27 7.55
C HIS A 7 3.51 -14.26 8.23
N LEU A 8 3.97 -15.48 8.52
CA LEU A 8 3.13 -16.50 9.15
C LEU A 8 2.73 -16.13 10.58
N LEU A 9 3.64 -15.50 11.33
CA LEU A 9 3.35 -15.00 12.68
C LEU A 9 2.26 -13.92 12.63
N HIS A 10 2.38 -12.94 11.75
CA HIS A 10 1.36 -11.92 11.56
C HIS A 10 0.03 -12.51 11.13
N LEU A 11 0.05 -13.47 10.20
CA LEU A 11 -1.15 -14.17 9.76
C LEU A 11 -1.84 -14.90 10.93
N ALA A 12 -1.08 -15.59 11.78
CA ALA A 12 -1.61 -16.26 12.97
C ALA A 12 -2.24 -15.27 13.97
N CYS A 13 -1.75 -14.02 14.00
CA CYS A 13 -2.33 -12.93 14.79
C CYS A 13 -3.49 -12.19 14.08
N GLY A 14 -3.96 -12.67 12.94
CA GLY A 14 -5.07 -12.05 12.20
C GLY A 14 -4.68 -10.88 11.29
N THR A 15 -3.39 -10.59 11.16
CA THR A 15 -2.86 -9.49 10.36
C THR A 15 -2.34 -9.98 9.01
N LEU A 16 -2.66 -9.27 7.93
CA LEU A 16 -2.10 -9.53 6.60
C LEU A 16 -0.88 -8.64 6.35
N CYS A 17 0.21 -9.25 5.87
CA CYS A 17 1.36 -8.54 5.31
C CYS A 17 1.11 -8.30 3.82
N LEU A 18 0.86 -7.06 3.42
CA LEU A 18 0.54 -6.71 2.03
C LEU A 18 1.72 -6.00 1.35
N HIS A 19 2.11 -6.43 0.17
CA HIS A 19 3.04 -5.66 -0.68
C HIS A 19 2.34 -4.39 -1.16
N ALA A 20 2.44 -3.36 -0.38
CA ALA A 20 1.75 -2.09 -0.55
C ALA A 20 2.54 -0.94 0.06
N VAL A 21 2.33 0.25 -0.46
CA VAL A 21 2.70 1.50 0.22
C VAL A 21 1.46 2.03 0.93
N ALA A 22 1.59 2.34 2.21
CA ALA A 22 0.52 2.95 2.97
C ALA A 22 0.91 4.36 3.41
N LEU A 23 -0.03 5.30 3.26
CA LEU A 23 0.15 6.68 3.70
C LEU A 23 -1.00 7.07 4.63
N ARG A 24 -0.67 7.88 5.63
CA ARG A 24 -1.61 8.43 6.61
C ARG A 24 -1.76 9.94 6.41
N PHE A 25 -2.98 10.43 6.52
CA PHE A 25 -3.23 11.86 6.59
C PHE A 25 -3.18 12.31 8.05
N PRO A 26 -2.24 13.22 8.41
CA PRO A 26 -2.02 13.58 9.83
C PRO A 26 -3.22 14.21 10.51
N ALA A 27 -4.06 14.94 9.77
CA ALA A 27 -5.16 15.71 10.36
C ALA A 27 -6.29 14.83 10.93
N ASP A 28 -6.55 13.65 10.35
CA ASP A 28 -7.68 12.80 10.75
C ASP A 28 -7.31 11.32 10.88
N GLY A 29 -6.06 10.97 10.62
CA GLY A 29 -5.56 9.60 10.76
C GLY A 29 -5.98 8.62 9.68
N ARG A 30 -6.75 9.04 8.66
CA ARG A 30 -7.13 8.18 7.53
C ARG A 30 -5.91 7.65 6.81
N VAL A 31 -6.02 6.41 6.32
CA VAL A 31 -4.95 5.74 5.58
C VAL A 31 -5.40 5.44 4.16
N VAL A 32 -4.52 5.67 3.21
CA VAL A 32 -4.63 5.15 1.84
C VAL A 32 -3.63 4.03 1.63
N VAL A 33 -4.04 2.99 0.89
CA VAL A 33 -3.21 1.84 0.56
C VAL A 33 -3.02 1.80 -0.96
N LEU A 34 -1.77 1.90 -1.40
CA LEU A 34 -1.39 1.83 -2.81
C LEU A 34 -0.84 0.44 -3.11
N LEU A 35 -1.50 -0.26 -4.03
CA LEU A 35 -1.13 -1.57 -4.54
C LEU A 35 -0.57 -1.47 -5.96
N GLY A 36 0.06 -2.51 -6.42
CA GLY A 36 0.62 -2.62 -7.79
C GLY A 36 1.83 -3.52 -7.81
N GLY A 37 2.16 -4.04 -8.98
CA GLY A 37 3.34 -4.86 -9.21
C GLY A 37 4.65 -4.12 -8.98
N HIS A 38 5.77 -4.82 -9.16
CA HIS A 38 7.07 -4.18 -9.21
C HIS A 38 7.14 -3.21 -10.39
N GLY A 39 7.48 -1.94 -10.12
CA GLY A 39 7.58 -0.92 -11.16
C GLY A 39 6.27 -0.20 -11.48
N ALA A 40 5.13 -0.58 -10.92
CA ALA A 40 3.83 0.08 -11.13
C ALA A 40 3.76 1.53 -10.62
N GLY A 41 4.80 2.05 -9.99
CA GLY A 41 4.87 3.46 -9.59
C GLY A 41 4.29 3.79 -8.22
N LYS A 42 4.00 2.80 -7.36
CA LYS A 42 3.52 3.04 -5.98
C LYS A 42 4.29 4.13 -5.25
N SER A 43 5.64 4.06 -5.28
CA SER A 43 6.50 5.04 -4.62
C SER A 43 6.40 6.45 -5.25
N LEU A 44 6.14 6.55 -6.56
CA LEU A 44 5.96 7.85 -7.24
C LEU A 44 4.63 8.48 -6.82
N VAL A 45 3.54 7.71 -6.81
CA VAL A 45 2.24 8.20 -6.33
C VAL A 45 2.31 8.59 -4.85
N ALA A 46 3.03 7.80 -4.04
CA ALA A 46 3.27 8.14 -2.64
C ALA A 46 4.01 9.47 -2.47
N LEU A 47 5.05 9.76 -3.27
CA LEU A 47 5.73 11.06 -3.26
C LEU A 47 4.78 12.21 -3.63
N ALA A 48 3.92 12.01 -4.63
CA ALA A 48 2.92 12.99 -5.01
C ALA A 48 1.91 13.27 -3.88
N LEU A 49 1.52 12.25 -3.12
CA LEU A 49 0.67 12.40 -1.93
C LEU A 49 1.42 13.08 -0.77
N VAL A 50 2.71 12.78 -0.57
CA VAL A 50 3.55 13.44 0.45
C VAL A 50 3.63 14.95 0.19
N ARG A 51 3.77 15.38 -1.06
CA ARG A 51 3.71 16.80 -1.45
C ARG A 51 2.36 17.46 -1.12
N ARG A 52 1.31 16.66 -0.94
CA ARG A 52 -0.04 17.10 -0.55
C ARG A 52 -0.32 16.92 0.96
N GLY A 53 0.74 16.72 1.75
CA GLY A 53 0.65 16.67 3.21
C GLY A 53 0.46 15.29 3.82
N TRP A 54 0.35 14.22 3.01
CA TRP A 54 0.30 12.86 3.52
C TRP A 54 1.67 12.39 4.02
N ARG A 55 1.68 11.38 4.88
CA ARG A 55 2.91 10.80 5.45
C ARG A 55 2.97 9.32 5.20
N VAL A 56 4.13 8.81 4.82
CA VAL A 56 4.35 7.37 4.60
C VAL A 56 4.32 6.64 5.95
N LEU A 57 3.40 5.70 6.07
CA LEU A 57 3.25 4.80 7.20
C LEU A 57 4.00 3.48 6.94
N ALA A 58 3.92 2.95 5.72
CA ALA A 58 4.63 1.76 5.28
C ALA A 58 5.16 1.95 3.85
N GLY A 59 6.44 1.63 3.60
CA GLY A 59 7.12 1.92 2.33
C GLY A 59 7.14 0.80 1.31
N ASP A 60 6.94 -0.46 1.72
CA ASP A 60 6.98 -1.63 0.82
C ASP A 60 6.02 -2.74 1.28
N VAL A 61 5.99 -3.04 2.58
CA VAL A 61 5.05 -3.99 3.17
C VAL A 61 4.22 -3.29 4.23
N ALA A 62 2.91 -3.29 4.07
CA ALA A 62 1.94 -2.78 5.05
C ALA A 62 1.34 -3.94 5.85
N LEU A 63 1.20 -3.73 7.16
CA LEU A 63 0.54 -4.65 8.08
C LEU A 63 -0.92 -4.21 8.23
N VAL A 64 -1.85 -5.03 7.73
CA VAL A 64 -3.28 -4.72 7.74
C VAL A 64 -4.01 -5.65 8.70
N ASP A 65 -4.66 -5.06 9.68
CA ASP A 65 -5.48 -5.74 10.67
C ASP A 65 -6.95 -5.80 10.24
N LEU A 66 -7.56 -6.97 10.47
CA LEU A 66 -8.94 -7.30 10.15
C LEU A 66 -9.66 -7.92 11.37
N SER A 67 -9.10 -7.76 12.57
CA SER A 67 -9.53 -8.49 13.77
C SER A 67 -10.91 -8.07 14.27
N GLU A 68 -11.41 -6.90 13.93
CA GLU A 68 -12.72 -6.43 14.36
C GLU A 68 -13.73 -6.56 13.22
N ALA A 69 -14.68 -7.48 13.37
CA ALA A 69 -15.64 -7.89 12.34
C ALA A 69 -16.52 -6.74 11.80
N ASP A 70 -16.72 -5.69 12.57
CA ASP A 70 -17.59 -4.54 12.23
C ASP A 70 -16.81 -3.25 11.95
N GLN A 71 -15.47 -3.27 11.99
CA GLN A 71 -14.64 -2.10 11.76
C GLN A 71 -13.94 -2.15 10.41
N ARG A 72 -13.64 -0.96 9.89
CA ARG A 72 -12.83 -0.83 8.67
C ARG A 72 -11.43 -1.43 8.91
N PRO A 73 -10.85 -2.12 7.89
CA PRO A 73 -9.46 -2.56 7.97
C PRO A 73 -8.54 -1.43 8.42
N ARG A 74 -7.57 -1.75 9.27
CA ARG A 74 -6.62 -0.77 9.81
C ARG A 74 -5.21 -1.11 9.40
N VAL A 75 -4.41 -0.10 9.07
CA VAL A 75 -2.97 -0.28 8.88
C VAL A 75 -2.28 -0.04 10.22
N LEU A 76 -1.62 -1.07 10.72
CA LEU A 76 -0.86 -1.02 11.98
C LEU A 76 0.52 -0.38 11.82
N GLY A 77 1.05 -0.38 10.58
CA GLY A 77 2.40 0.05 10.24
C GLY A 77 2.98 -0.78 9.12
N GLY A 78 4.29 -0.93 9.08
CA GLY A 78 4.98 -1.74 8.09
C GLY A 78 6.45 -1.41 7.95
N THR A 79 7.03 -1.66 6.76
CA THR A 79 8.44 -1.39 6.50
C THR A 79 8.77 0.09 6.63
N ALA A 80 9.84 0.38 7.38
CA ALA A 80 10.34 1.73 7.57
C ALA A 80 11.09 2.27 6.32
N GLY A 81 11.74 1.42 5.52
CA GLY A 81 12.43 1.84 4.29
C GLY A 81 11.42 2.33 3.25
N PHE A 82 11.77 3.41 2.54
CA PHE A 82 10.98 3.89 1.42
C PHE A 82 11.88 3.99 0.19
N LEU A 83 11.91 2.90 -0.57
CA LEU A 83 12.78 2.77 -1.73
C LEU A 83 12.04 3.14 -3.01
N ALA A 84 12.70 3.95 -3.84
CA ALA A 84 12.23 4.28 -5.18
C ALA A 84 13.32 4.02 -6.23
N ARG A 85 12.93 3.87 -7.50
CA ARG A 85 13.89 3.83 -8.61
C ARG A 85 14.34 5.25 -8.95
N ARG A 86 15.65 5.46 -9.02
CA ARG A 86 16.26 6.77 -9.25
C ARG A 86 15.80 7.43 -10.56
N GLY A 87 15.87 6.71 -11.67
CA GLY A 87 15.50 7.23 -12.99
C GLY A 87 14.06 7.75 -13.04
N PRO A 88 13.05 6.92 -12.74
CA PRO A 88 11.65 7.37 -12.66
C PRO A 88 11.44 8.50 -11.64
N THR A 89 12.12 8.46 -10.48
CA THR A 89 11.99 9.54 -9.48
C THR A 89 12.48 10.87 -10.04
N LEU A 90 13.65 10.94 -10.67
CA LEU A 90 14.17 12.16 -11.28
C LEU A 90 13.31 12.66 -12.44
N ARG A 91 12.73 11.74 -13.21
CA ARG A 91 11.83 12.09 -14.32
C ARG A 91 10.59 12.82 -13.85
N TRP A 92 9.93 12.30 -12.78
CA TRP A 92 8.67 12.84 -12.28
C TRP A 92 8.84 13.93 -11.23
N PHE A 93 9.96 13.92 -10.51
CA PHE A 93 10.28 14.85 -9.43
C PHE A 93 11.71 15.38 -9.59
N PRO A 94 11.99 16.16 -10.66
CA PRO A 94 13.35 16.64 -10.98
C PRO A 94 13.93 17.59 -9.93
N ASP A 95 13.09 18.22 -9.14
CA ASP A 95 13.42 19.11 -8.04
C ASP A 95 13.77 18.38 -6.72
N LEU A 96 13.56 17.05 -6.68
CA LEU A 96 13.86 16.28 -5.48
C LEU A 96 15.37 16.03 -5.36
N ALA A 97 15.96 16.53 -4.29
CA ALA A 97 17.36 16.27 -3.98
C ALA A 97 17.55 14.77 -3.63
N LEU A 98 18.19 14.04 -4.53
CA LEU A 98 18.52 12.63 -4.28
C LEU A 98 19.96 12.51 -3.75
N PRO A 99 20.25 11.51 -2.88
CA PRO A 99 21.60 11.22 -2.48
C PRO A 99 22.49 10.87 -3.70
N PRO A 100 23.83 10.95 -3.54
CA PRO A 100 24.77 10.63 -4.62
C PRO A 100 24.47 9.27 -5.26
N PRO A 101 24.84 9.08 -6.55
CA PRO A 101 24.63 7.82 -7.25
C PRO A 101 25.24 6.65 -6.51
N GLY A 102 24.43 5.66 -6.15
CA GLY A 102 24.84 4.44 -5.46
C GLY A 102 24.11 3.20 -5.95
N GLY A 103 23.37 3.31 -7.07
CA GLY A 103 22.59 2.24 -7.65
C GLY A 103 21.29 2.73 -8.28
N ASP A 104 20.50 1.80 -8.85
CA ASP A 104 19.19 2.09 -9.47
C ASP A 104 18.13 2.49 -8.44
N ARG A 105 18.22 2.00 -7.21
CA ARG A 105 17.30 2.32 -6.11
C ARG A 105 17.90 3.33 -5.16
N VAL A 106 17.05 4.21 -4.64
CA VAL A 106 17.39 5.22 -3.65
C VAL A 106 16.42 5.13 -2.48
N ASP A 107 16.96 5.20 -1.25
CA ASP A 107 16.14 5.37 -0.05
C ASP A 107 15.78 6.86 0.09
N LEU A 108 14.49 7.11 0.10
CA LEU A 108 13.91 8.45 0.23
C LEU A 108 13.52 8.78 1.68
N GLY A 109 13.91 7.96 2.65
CA GLY A 109 13.59 8.18 4.07
C GLY A 109 14.07 9.52 4.63
N HIS A 110 15.06 10.15 3.96
CA HIS A 110 15.59 11.48 4.30
C HIS A 110 14.74 12.65 3.77
N VAL A 111 13.76 12.39 2.90
CA VAL A 111 12.93 13.46 2.33
C VAL A 111 12.12 14.14 3.42
N PRO A 112 12.24 15.46 3.59
CA PRO A 112 11.49 16.20 4.61
C PRO A 112 9.97 15.98 4.46
N GLY A 113 9.31 15.73 5.58
CA GLY A 113 7.87 15.50 5.58
C GLY A 113 7.42 14.15 5.01
N LEU A 114 8.34 13.26 4.61
CA LEU A 114 7.97 11.92 4.14
C LEU A 114 7.27 11.12 5.24
N ARG A 115 7.74 11.22 6.48
CA ARG A 115 7.23 10.48 7.65
C ARG A 115 6.85 11.42 8.78
N GLU A 116 6.02 10.95 9.68
CA GLU A 116 5.80 11.60 10.97
C GLU A 116 7.01 11.37 11.88
N SER A 117 7.33 12.37 12.69
CA SER A 117 8.47 12.32 13.64
C SER A 117 8.19 11.48 14.89
N ALA A 118 6.92 11.24 15.19
CA ALA A 118 6.47 10.43 16.33
C ALA A 118 6.03 9.03 15.90
N PRO A 119 6.00 8.05 16.82
CA PRO A 119 5.34 6.77 16.55
C PRO A 119 3.91 6.99 16.08
N VAL A 120 3.56 6.34 14.96
CA VAL A 120 2.25 6.54 14.33
C VAL A 120 1.29 5.47 14.82
N GLU A 121 0.13 5.90 15.28
CA GLU A 121 -0.96 4.99 15.63
C GLU A 121 -1.59 4.36 14.37
N ALA A 122 -2.11 3.14 14.54
CA ALA A 122 -2.88 2.45 13.53
C ALA A 122 -4.04 3.31 13.02
N GLY A 123 -4.19 3.41 11.69
CA GLY A 123 -5.24 4.20 11.06
C GLY A 123 -6.22 3.38 10.25
N PRO A 124 -7.52 3.77 10.21
CA PRO A 124 -8.50 3.11 9.36
C PRO A 124 -8.20 3.34 7.89
N VAL A 125 -8.33 2.30 7.08
CA VAL A 125 -8.15 2.41 5.63
C VAL A 125 -9.37 3.10 5.03
N ALA A 126 -9.18 4.30 4.49
CA ALA A 126 -10.23 5.03 3.79
C ALA A 126 -10.41 4.52 2.36
N VAL A 127 -9.30 4.24 1.67
CA VAL A 127 -9.32 3.80 0.28
C VAL A 127 -8.11 2.92 -0.05
N ALA A 128 -8.31 1.95 -0.94
CA ALA A 128 -7.24 1.16 -1.55
C ALA A 128 -7.27 1.33 -3.08
N VAL A 129 -6.10 1.53 -3.66
CA VAL A 129 -5.96 1.78 -5.10
C VAL A 129 -4.84 0.93 -5.69
N LEU A 130 -5.18 0.18 -6.73
CA LEU A 130 -4.22 -0.47 -7.62
C LEU A 130 -3.73 0.60 -8.61
N VAL A 131 -2.46 0.98 -8.49
CA VAL A 131 -1.87 2.05 -9.30
C VAL A 131 -1.03 1.49 -10.43
N ASP A 132 -1.06 2.20 -11.57
CA ASP A 132 -0.17 1.97 -12.70
C ASP A 132 0.27 3.32 -13.28
N VAL A 133 1.51 3.70 -13.02
CA VAL A 133 2.07 4.96 -13.50
C VAL A 133 2.49 4.80 -14.95
N ASP A 134 1.82 5.52 -15.82
CA ASP A 134 2.18 5.59 -17.23
C ASP A 134 3.58 6.23 -17.38
N GLY A 135 4.38 5.63 -18.25
CA GLY A 135 5.69 6.18 -18.62
C GLY A 135 5.61 7.50 -19.41
N ASP A 136 4.46 7.84 -19.97
CA ASP A 136 4.26 9.07 -20.73
C ASP A 136 3.63 10.19 -19.88
N PRO A 137 4.38 11.29 -19.61
CA PRO A 137 3.82 12.44 -18.87
C PRO A 137 2.65 13.13 -19.57
N VAL A 138 2.49 12.93 -20.88
CA VAL A 138 1.44 13.53 -21.70
C VAL A 138 0.21 12.62 -21.80
N ALA A 139 0.35 11.35 -21.44
CA ALA A 139 -0.80 10.43 -21.37
C ALA A 139 -1.86 10.99 -20.43
N GLY A 140 -3.05 11.14 -20.92
CA GLY A 140 -4.19 11.66 -20.16
C GLY A 140 -4.47 10.85 -18.90
N ALA A 141 -5.19 11.45 -17.97
CA ALA A 141 -5.64 10.74 -16.77
C ALA A 141 -6.54 9.57 -17.18
N GLY A 142 -6.13 8.37 -16.84
CA GLY A 142 -7.00 7.21 -16.91
C GLY A 142 -8.20 7.36 -15.96
N ALA A 143 -9.28 6.67 -16.27
CA ALA A 143 -10.43 6.61 -15.40
C ALA A 143 -10.08 5.91 -14.08
N VAL A 144 -10.76 6.28 -13.01
CA VAL A 144 -10.77 5.50 -11.78
C VAL A 144 -11.95 4.56 -11.85
N GLU A 145 -11.70 3.27 -11.70
CA GLU A 145 -12.72 2.24 -11.76
C GLU A 145 -12.66 1.38 -10.49
N VAL A 146 -13.83 0.91 -10.06
CA VAL A 146 -13.90 -0.10 -8.98
C VAL A 146 -13.71 -1.46 -9.62
N LEU A 147 -12.76 -2.23 -9.11
CA LEU A 147 -12.56 -3.61 -9.55
C LEU A 147 -13.69 -4.51 -9.06
N ASP A 148 -14.10 -5.46 -9.89
CA ASP A 148 -15.02 -6.50 -9.46
C ASP A 148 -14.43 -7.33 -8.30
N ALA A 149 -15.29 -7.97 -7.52
CA ALA A 149 -14.90 -8.67 -6.31
C ALA A 149 -13.88 -9.81 -6.55
N HIS A 150 -13.95 -10.49 -7.71
CA HIS A 150 -13.04 -11.59 -8.04
C HIS A 150 -11.64 -11.06 -8.37
N THR A 151 -11.57 -10.03 -9.23
CA THR A 151 -10.33 -9.35 -9.58
C THR A 151 -9.69 -8.72 -8.34
N ALA A 152 -10.47 -8.03 -7.53
CA ALA A 152 -9.99 -7.45 -6.27
C ALA A 152 -9.41 -8.53 -5.32
N ALA A 153 -10.12 -9.65 -5.13
CA ALA A 153 -9.62 -10.76 -4.32
C ALA A 153 -8.30 -11.34 -4.85
N THR A 154 -8.15 -11.43 -6.17
CA THR A 154 -6.91 -11.89 -6.82
C THR A 154 -5.75 -10.93 -6.55
N VAL A 155 -5.98 -9.61 -6.65
CA VAL A 155 -4.96 -8.59 -6.35
C VAL A 155 -4.55 -8.67 -4.89
N TRP A 156 -5.51 -8.74 -3.96
CA TRP A 156 -5.23 -8.87 -2.54
C TRP A 156 -4.46 -10.17 -2.21
N TRP A 157 -4.83 -11.28 -2.85
CA TRP A 157 -4.14 -12.56 -2.70
C TRP A 157 -2.67 -12.45 -3.11
N ARG A 158 -2.38 -11.87 -4.27
CA ARG A 158 -1.01 -11.65 -4.73
C ARG A 158 -0.23 -10.72 -3.80
N ALA A 159 -0.84 -9.61 -3.41
CA ALA A 159 -0.21 -8.66 -2.49
C ALA A 159 0.14 -9.32 -1.15
N SER A 160 -0.71 -10.19 -0.62
CA SER A 160 -0.49 -10.90 0.66
C SER A 160 0.53 -12.03 0.56
N GLY A 161 0.82 -12.55 -0.63
CA GLY A 161 1.80 -13.62 -0.85
C GLY A 161 3.23 -13.16 -1.12
N HIS A 162 3.45 -11.86 -1.26
CA HIS A 162 4.74 -11.31 -1.72
C HIS A 162 5.97 -11.77 -0.90
N LEU A 163 5.86 -11.82 0.41
CA LEU A 163 6.97 -12.26 1.27
C LEU A 163 7.25 -13.76 1.14
N LEU A 164 6.26 -14.55 0.73
CA LEU A 164 6.40 -15.98 0.44
C LEU A 164 6.99 -16.20 -0.96
N GLU A 165 6.55 -15.42 -1.96
CA GLU A 165 7.07 -15.50 -3.34
C GLU A 165 8.57 -15.28 -3.38
N ARG A 166 9.10 -14.34 -2.59
CA ARG A 166 10.54 -14.10 -2.48
C ARG A 166 11.36 -15.28 -1.98
N LEU A 167 10.73 -16.24 -1.29
CA LEU A 167 11.41 -17.48 -0.91
C LEU A 167 11.63 -18.41 -2.10
N LEU A 168 10.71 -18.38 -3.08
CA LEU A 168 10.79 -19.22 -4.25
C LEU A 168 11.91 -18.77 -5.19
N ASP A 169 12.24 -17.49 -5.19
CA ASP A 169 13.32 -16.92 -5.99
C ASP A 169 14.71 -17.29 -5.45
N ASP A 170 14.83 -17.40 -4.11
CA ASP A 170 16.12 -17.50 -3.42
C ASP A 170 16.42 -18.90 -2.81
N SER A 171 15.47 -19.85 -2.88
CA SER A 171 15.59 -21.11 -2.16
C SER A 171 14.95 -22.30 -2.88
N PRO A 172 15.56 -23.50 -2.86
CA PRO A 172 14.96 -24.73 -3.34
C PRO A 172 13.83 -25.26 -2.45
N VAL A 173 13.47 -24.52 -1.40
CA VAL A 173 12.46 -24.96 -0.43
C VAL A 173 11.06 -24.85 -1.03
N VAL A 174 10.30 -25.94 -0.89
CA VAL A 174 8.92 -25.98 -1.37
C VAL A 174 8.03 -25.08 -0.51
N LEU A 175 7.27 -24.19 -1.13
CA LEU A 175 6.38 -23.23 -0.45
C LEU A 175 5.52 -23.87 0.64
N ARG A 176 5.01 -25.09 0.40
CA ARG A 176 4.19 -25.86 1.37
C ARG A 176 4.89 -26.21 2.68
N GLN A 177 6.22 -26.11 2.73
CA GLN A 177 6.98 -26.29 3.97
C GLN A 177 6.93 -25.04 4.85
N PHE A 178 6.56 -23.89 4.31
CA PHE A 178 6.38 -22.64 5.05
C PHE A 178 4.89 -22.32 5.25
N GLU A 179 4.11 -22.32 4.18
CA GLU A 179 2.67 -22.10 4.25
C GLU A 179 1.96 -23.45 4.02
N ASP A 180 1.57 -24.12 5.09
CA ASP A 180 0.80 -25.36 5.04
C ASP A 180 -0.66 -25.10 4.62
N GLY A 181 -1.45 -26.16 4.44
CA GLY A 181 -2.85 -26.06 4.03
C GLY A 181 -3.71 -25.18 4.95
N PRO A 182 -3.66 -25.36 6.28
CA PRO A 182 -4.35 -24.50 7.23
C PRO A 182 -3.97 -23.02 7.12
N ALA A 183 -2.68 -22.68 7.06
CA ALA A 183 -2.21 -21.29 6.92
C ALA A 183 -2.67 -20.66 5.61
N ALA A 184 -2.57 -21.41 4.49
CA ALA A 184 -3.05 -20.95 3.19
C ALA A 184 -4.57 -20.68 3.20
N THR A 185 -5.36 -21.56 3.82
CA THR A 185 -6.80 -21.39 3.98
C THR A 185 -7.09 -20.15 4.82
N HIS A 186 -6.40 -20.01 5.96
CA HIS A 186 -6.57 -18.84 6.82
C HIS A 186 -6.25 -17.52 6.08
N ARG A 187 -5.14 -17.47 5.31
CA ARG A 187 -4.82 -16.30 4.49
C ARG A 187 -5.90 -16.04 3.44
N GLN A 188 -6.42 -17.08 2.79
CA GLN A 188 -7.50 -16.94 1.80
C GLN A 188 -8.75 -16.33 2.42
N ASP A 189 -9.15 -16.78 3.61
CA ASP A 189 -10.32 -16.26 4.29
C ASP A 189 -10.15 -14.79 4.71
N ARG A 190 -8.96 -14.42 5.18
CA ARG A 190 -8.61 -13.01 5.48
C ARG A 190 -8.63 -12.13 4.23
N VAL A 191 -8.08 -12.62 3.12
CA VAL A 191 -8.12 -11.91 1.82
C VAL A 191 -9.56 -11.70 1.34
N ARG A 192 -10.40 -12.72 1.46
CA ARG A 192 -11.83 -12.59 1.11
C ARG A 192 -12.57 -11.61 2.02
N ALA A 193 -12.26 -11.61 3.31
CA ALA A 193 -12.81 -10.65 4.25
C ALA A 193 -12.39 -9.22 3.88
N LEU A 194 -11.11 -9.01 3.58
CA LEU A 194 -10.58 -7.72 3.13
C LEU A 194 -11.25 -7.23 1.84
N ALA A 195 -11.39 -8.11 0.85
CA ALA A 195 -12.02 -7.76 -0.43
C ALA A 195 -13.51 -7.37 -0.28
N ARG A 196 -14.21 -7.93 0.72
CA ARG A 196 -15.58 -7.53 1.05
C ARG A 196 -15.65 -6.22 1.82
N ALA A 197 -14.73 -6.00 2.74
CA ALA A 197 -14.73 -4.81 3.61
C ALA A 197 -14.20 -3.55 2.94
N LEU A 198 -13.33 -3.71 1.93
CA LEU A 198 -12.61 -2.60 1.30
C LEU A 198 -12.65 -2.73 -0.23
N PRO A 199 -13.49 -1.93 -0.92
CA PRO A 199 -13.46 -1.84 -2.37
C PRO A 199 -12.06 -1.47 -2.87
N LEU A 200 -11.61 -2.15 -3.91
CA LEU A 200 -10.34 -1.86 -4.57
C LEU A 200 -10.61 -1.09 -5.86
N HIS A 201 -10.04 0.10 -5.93
CA HIS A 201 -10.07 0.93 -7.12
C HIS A 201 -8.83 0.68 -7.97
N THR A 202 -8.89 0.96 -9.26
CA THR A 202 -7.72 1.06 -10.14
C THR A 202 -7.56 2.49 -10.62
N ALA A 203 -6.31 2.94 -10.78
CA ALA A 203 -6.00 4.25 -11.33
C ALA A 203 -4.68 4.19 -12.09
N TRP A 204 -4.66 4.77 -13.29
CA TRP A 204 -3.45 4.88 -14.12
C TRP A 204 -3.20 6.32 -14.57
N GLY A 205 -1.99 6.60 -15.02
CA GLY A 205 -1.57 7.92 -15.52
C GLY A 205 -0.37 8.49 -14.78
N ALA A 206 -0.20 9.80 -14.84
CA ALA A 206 0.87 10.51 -14.12
C ALA A 206 0.70 10.42 -12.59
N PRO A 207 1.81 10.38 -11.81
CA PRO A 207 1.75 10.28 -10.36
C PRO A 207 0.87 11.33 -9.68
N ASP A 208 0.94 12.59 -10.14
CA ASP A 208 0.16 13.69 -9.60
C ASP A 208 -1.34 13.57 -9.91
N VAL A 209 -1.68 13.04 -11.07
CA VAL A 209 -3.06 12.78 -11.47
C VAL A 209 -3.65 11.66 -10.63
N ILE A 210 -2.94 10.53 -10.52
CA ILE A 210 -3.37 9.41 -9.65
C ILE A 210 -3.54 9.91 -8.21
N ALA A 211 -2.57 10.68 -7.69
CA ALA A 211 -2.66 11.23 -6.34
C ALA A 211 -3.90 12.12 -6.15
N GLY A 212 -4.26 12.96 -7.13
CA GLY A 212 -5.51 13.73 -7.10
C GLY A 212 -6.74 12.84 -6.98
N ARG A 213 -6.82 11.77 -7.79
CA ARG A 213 -7.92 10.80 -7.74
C ARG A 213 -8.01 10.06 -6.40
N VAL A 214 -6.86 9.69 -5.84
CA VAL A 214 -6.80 9.06 -4.50
C VAL A 214 -7.38 10.00 -3.44
N LEU A 215 -7.11 11.30 -3.52
CA LEU A 215 -7.66 12.30 -2.61
C LEU A 215 -9.17 12.43 -2.75
N ASP A 216 -9.69 12.49 -3.98
CA ASP A 216 -11.13 12.57 -4.25
C ASP A 216 -11.86 11.35 -3.65
N LEU A 217 -11.32 10.14 -3.85
CA LEU A 217 -11.85 8.90 -3.27
C LEU A 217 -11.80 8.92 -1.74
N ALA A 218 -10.67 9.34 -1.16
CA ALA A 218 -10.52 9.40 0.29
C ALA A 218 -11.47 10.41 0.94
N ALA A 219 -11.74 11.54 0.27
CA ALA A 219 -12.72 12.53 0.74
C ALA A 219 -14.15 11.97 0.71
N SER A 220 -14.51 11.24 -0.36
CA SER A 220 -15.84 10.63 -0.51
C SER A 220 -16.11 9.49 0.47
N SER A 221 -15.06 8.88 1.01
CA SER A 221 -15.14 7.74 1.94
C SER A 221 -15.30 8.15 3.41
N THR A 222 -15.34 9.45 3.70
CA THR A 222 -15.57 9.95 5.06
C THR A 222 -17.04 9.68 5.44
N PRO A 223 -17.34 8.93 6.52
CA PRO A 223 -18.72 8.84 6.99
C PRO A 223 -19.18 10.26 7.35
N ALA A 224 -20.39 10.63 6.88
CA ALA A 224 -21.02 11.85 7.33
C ALA A 224 -20.99 11.85 8.87
N GLN A 225 -20.28 12.79 9.45
CA GLN A 225 -20.36 13.00 10.90
C GLN A 225 -21.84 13.25 11.19
N SER A 226 -22.44 12.37 11.97
CA SER A 226 -23.76 12.60 12.54
C SER A 226 -23.67 13.95 13.26
N MET A 227 -24.23 15.00 12.63
CA MET A 227 -24.45 16.27 13.33
C MET A 227 -25.43 15.93 14.44
N GLU A 228 -24.94 15.63 15.64
CA GLU A 228 -25.75 15.74 16.85
C GLU A 228 -26.16 17.19 16.97
N VAL A 229 -27.38 17.46 16.53
CA VAL A 229 -28.09 18.69 16.89
C VAL A 229 -28.34 18.61 18.40
N ARG A 230 -27.65 19.46 19.13
CA ARG A 230 -27.96 19.77 20.54
C ARG A 230 -29.16 20.72 20.63
#